data_25e8f758ddb3bb4b00bd5649c0e4c8fe
#
_entry.id   25e8f758ddb3bb4b00bd5649c0e4c8fe
#
_cell.length_a   1.000
_cell.length_b   1.000
_cell.length_c   1.000
_cell.angle_alpha   90.00
_cell.angle_beta   90.00
_cell.angle_gamma   90.00
#
_symmetry.space_group_name_H-M   'P 1'
#
loop_
_entity.id
_entity.type
_entity.pdbx_description
1 polymer ?
#
loop_
_entity_poly.entity_id
_entity_poly.type
_entity_poly.pdbx_seq_one_letter_code
_entity_poly.pdbx_strand_id
1 'polypeptide(L)'
;MRTIKLSGREASVLRAIGFTNSMLGAEIQDYVRMESDDVTDALNALMAAGFVESIPYAEQIGLAEMPVTAFEVNPAYTHELKRALIRN
;
A
#
# COMPACT_ATOMS: atom_id res chain seq x y z
N MET A 1 5.85 -15.83 16.20
CA MET A 1 5.92 -15.15 14.90
C MET A 1 4.55 -14.64 14.52
N ARG A 2 4.52 -13.44 14.06
CA ARG A 2 3.29 -12.77 13.73
C ARG A 2 2.83 -13.10 12.32
N THR A 3 1.55 -13.43 12.17
CA THR A 3 0.97 -13.68 10.85
C THR A 3 0.22 -12.42 10.40
N ILE A 4 0.61 -11.89 9.25
CA ILE A 4 -0.05 -10.74 8.66
C ILE A 4 -1.17 -11.22 7.77
N LYS A 5 -2.35 -10.66 7.98
CA LYS A 5 -3.49 -10.92 7.10
C LYS A 5 -3.79 -9.67 6.28
N LEU A 6 -3.85 -9.84 4.99
CA LEU A 6 -4.14 -8.76 4.05
C LEU A 6 -5.47 -9.02 3.37
N SER A 7 -6.25 -7.94 3.17
CA SER A 7 -7.42 -8.03 2.32
C SER A 7 -6.96 -8.17 0.87
N GLY A 8 -7.87 -8.58 -0.02
CA GLY A 8 -7.55 -8.64 -1.44
C GLY A 8 -7.12 -7.30 -2.01
N ARG A 9 -7.76 -6.22 -1.57
CA ARG A 9 -7.41 -4.86 -2.01
C ARG A 9 -6.03 -4.45 -1.52
N GLU A 10 -5.71 -4.73 -0.26
CA GLU A 10 -4.40 -4.43 0.30
C GLU A 10 -3.30 -5.21 -0.42
N ALA A 11 -3.55 -6.48 -0.70
CA ALA A 11 -2.60 -7.31 -1.43
C ALA A 11 -2.36 -6.77 -2.83
N SER A 12 -3.41 -6.34 -3.53
CA SER A 12 -3.29 -5.75 -4.86
C SER A 12 -2.45 -4.48 -4.85
N VAL A 13 -2.67 -3.62 -3.87
CA VAL A 13 -1.93 -2.37 -3.73
C VAL A 13 -0.44 -2.67 -3.45
N LEU A 14 -0.16 -3.60 -2.56
CA LEU A 14 1.22 -3.98 -2.25
C LEU A 14 1.95 -4.55 -3.47
N ARG A 15 1.26 -5.36 -4.27
CA ARG A 15 1.85 -5.91 -5.50
C ARG A 15 2.16 -4.82 -6.50
N ALA A 16 1.30 -3.79 -6.56
CA ALA A 16 1.51 -2.66 -7.46
C ALA A 16 2.75 -1.85 -7.06
N ILE A 17 2.87 -1.53 -5.77
CA ILE A 17 4.01 -0.74 -5.27
C ILE A 17 5.32 -1.51 -5.41
N GLY A 18 5.29 -2.79 -5.06
CA GLY A 18 6.52 -3.60 -5.01
C GLY A 18 7.33 -3.27 -3.76
N PHE A 19 8.51 -3.88 -3.66
CA PHE A 19 9.31 -3.80 -2.43
C PHE A 19 10.61 -3.00 -2.59
N THR A 20 10.87 -2.49 -3.78
CA THR A 20 12.13 -1.80 -4.05
C THR A 20 11.97 -0.37 -4.55
N ASN A 21 10.75 0.04 -4.86
CA ASN A 21 10.47 1.35 -5.45
C ASN A 21 9.39 2.08 -4.70
N SER A 22 9.33 3.39 -4.86
CA SER A 22 8.16 4.17 -4.49
C SER A 22 7.28 4.34 -5.73
N MET A 23 6.00 4.64 -5.51
CA MET A 23 5.03 4.75 -6.60
C MET A 23 3.99 5.79 -6.23
N LEU A 24 3.61 6.62 -7.20
CA LEU A 24 2.54 7.59 -6.98
C LEU A 24 1.19 6.88 -6.87
N GLY A 25 0.29 7.45 -6.07
CA GLY A 25 -1.06 6.89 -5.96
C GLY A 25 -1.77 6.74 -7.29
N ALA A 26 -1.58 7.71 -8.20
CA ALA A 26 -2.16 7.62 -9.54
C ALA A 26 -1.65 6.39 -10.30
N GLU A 27 -0.37 6.09 -10.17
CA GLU A 27 0.23 4.91 -10.80
C GLU A 27 -0.29 3.62 -10.19
N ILE A 28 -0.43 3.60 -8.86
CA ILE A 28 -1.00 2.45 -8.16
C ILE A 28 -2.42 2.20 -8.65
N GLN A 29 -3.21 3.25 -8.75
CA GLN A 29 -4.60 3.13 -9.18
C GLN A 29 -4.71 2.57 -10.60
N ASP A 30 -3.85 3.03 -11.51
CA ASP A 30 -3.83 2.52 -12.88
C ASP A 30 -3.49 1.03 -12.92
N TYR A 31 -2.60 0.61 -12.04
CA TYR A 31 -2.15 -0.78 -11.98
C TYR A 31 -3.24 -1.71 -11.43
N VAL A 32 -3.89 -1.30 -10.34
CA VAL A 32 -4.84 -2.18 -9.64
C VAL A 32 -6.27 -2.14 -10.20
N ARG A 33 -6.60 -1.10 -10.95
CA ARG A 33 -7.93 -0.92 -11.56
C ARG A 33 -9.06 -0.94 -10.53
N MET A 34 -8.83 -0.29 -9.39
CA MET A 34 -9.83 -0.12 -8.36
C MET A 34 -10.32 1.31 -8.35
N GLU A 35 -11.47 1.54 -7.72
CA GLU A 35 -11.98 2.89 -7.52
C GLU A 35 -11.03 3.68 -6.65
N SER A 36 -10.98 5.01 -6.84
CA SER A 36 -10.11 5.89 -6.06
C SER A 36 -10.34 5.76 -4.56
N ASP A 37 -11.61 5.65 -4.15
CA ASP A 37 -11.95 5.48 -2.74
C ASP A 37 -11.34 4.21 -2.18
N ASP A 38 -11.41 3.12 -2.92
CA ASP A 38 -10.90 1.82 -2.48
C ASP A 38 -9.38 1.81 -2.39
N VAL A 39 -8.71 2.47 -3.34
CA VAL A 39 -7.26 2.60 -3.30
C VAL A 39 -6.84 3.43 -2.08
N THR A 40 -7.53 4.55 -1.85
CA THR A 40 -7.25 5.43 -0.72
C THR A 40 -7.45 4.70 0.60
N ASP A 41 -8.55 3.95 0.73
CA ASP A 41 -8.83 3.18 1.94
C ASP A 41 -7.77 2.11 2.18
N ALA A 42 -7.38 1.40 1.14
CA ALA A 42 -6.35 0.35 1.25
C ALA A 42 -5.01 0.95 1.66
N LEU A 43 -4.63 2.08 1.06
CA LEU A 43 -3.38 2.76 1.42
C LEU A 43 -3.39 3.24 2.86
N ASN A 44 -4.51 3.83 3.30
CA ASN A 44 -4.63 4.29 4.69
C ASN A 44 -4.57 3.11 5.68
N ALA A 45 -5.18 1.99 5.34
CA ALA A 45 -5.11 0.80 6.19
C ALA A 45 -3.68 0.26 6.28
N LEU A 46 -2.98 0.21 5.17
CA LEU A 46 -1.58 -0.24 5.14
C LEU A 46 -0.67 0.71 5.91
N MET A 47 -0.93 2.03 5.80
CA MET A 47 -0.17 3.03 6.54
C MET A 47 -0.43 2.93 8.04
N ALA A 48 -1.68 2.73 8.44
CA ALA A 48 -2.03 2.57 9.85
C ALA A 48 -1.36 1.36 10.48
N ALA A 49 -1.17 0.30 9.69
CA ALA A 49 -0.48 -0.91 10.16
C ALA A 49 1.04 -0.76 10.12
N GLY A 50 1.56 0.30 9.51
CA GLY A 50 3.01 0.53 9.39
C GLY A 50 3.66 -0.19 8.24
N PHE A 51 2.89 -0.83 7.36
CA PHE A 51 3.44 -1.61 6.24
C PHE A 51 3.83 -0.75 5.04
N VAL A 52 3.20 0.40 4.90
CA VAL A 52 3.43 1.34 3.80
C VAL A 52 3.63 2.73 4.41
N GLU A 53 4.51 3.51 3.80
CA GLU A 53 4.75 4.88 4.22
C GLU A 53 4.54 5.82 3.05
N SER A 54 3.94 6.99 3.32
CA SER A 54 3.80 8.02 2.31
C SER A 54 5.05 8.91 2.26
N ILE A 55 5.28 9.54 1.11
CA ILE A 55 6.39 10.47 0.91
C ILE A 55 5.82 11.77 0.37
N PRO A 56 5.83 12.86 1.12
CA PRO A 56 6.33 12.97 2.51
C PRO A 56 5.42 12.24 3.49
N TYR A 57 5.96 11.93 4.66
CA TYR A 57 5.25 11.15 5.67
C TYR A 57 3.94 11.82 6.11
N ALA A 58 2.89 11.03 6.19
CA ALA A 58 1.61 11.44 6.77
C ALA A 58 0.99 10.22 7.44
N GLU A 59 0.19 10.46 8.48
CA GLU A 59 -0.50 9.35 9.16
C GLU A 59 -1.65 8.80 8.31
N GLN A 60 -2.29 9.67 7.55
CA GLN A 60 -3.34 9.26 6.62
C GLN A 60 -3.43 10.27 5.49
N ILE A 61 -4.01 9.87 4.38
CA ILE A 61 -4.17 10.72 3.21
C ILE A 61 -5.65 10.82 2.85
N GLY A 62 -6.02 11.93 2.23
CA GLY A 62 -7.34 12.13 1.68
C GLY A 62 -7.42 11.68 0.24
N LEU A 63 -8.64 11.56 -0.26
CA LEU A 63 -8.90 11.14 -1.63
C LEU A 63 -8.22 12.07 -2.64
N ALA A 64 -8.28 13.37 -2.42
CA ALA A 64 -7.69 14.34 -3.34
C ALA A 64 -6.18 14.28 -3.36
N GLU A 65 -5.55 13.88 -2.25
CA GLU A 65 -4.09 13.81 -2.13
C GLU A 65 -3.51 12.52 -2.66
N MET A 66 -4.32 11.46 -2.65
CA MET A 66 -3.84 10.12 -2.98
C MET A 66 -3.11 10.06 -4.32
N PRO A 67 -3.65 10.61 -5.42
CA PRO A 67 -2.98 10.46 -6.73
C PRO A 67 -1.60 11.11 -6.80
N VAL A 68 -1.38 12.17 -6.04
CA VAL A 68 -0.13 12.96 -6.12
C VAL A 68 0.84 12.66 -4.99
N THR A 69 0.53 11.69 -4.13
CA THR A 69 1.40 11.27 -3.04
C THR A 69 2.15 10.02 -3.45
N ALA A 70 3.43 9.94 -3.10
CA ALA A 70 4.22 8.74 -3.35
C ALA A 70 4.13 7.80 -2.14
N PHE A 71 4.19 6.50 -2.39
CA PHE A 71 4.10 5.47 -1.35
C PHE A 71 5.20 4.45 -1.56
N GLU A 72 5.71 3.92 -0.45
CA GLU A 72 6.68 2.83 -0.51
C GLU A 72 6.41 1.84 0.61
N VAL A 73 6.78 0.60 0.40
CA VAL A 73 6.64 -0.45 1.41
C VAL A 73 7.73 -0.26 2.45
N ASN A 74 7.34 -0.32 3.73
CA ASN A 74 8.29 -0.23 4.83
C ASN A 74 9.22 -1.45 4.80
N PRO A 75 10.54 -1.26 4.61
CA PRO A 75 11.45 -2.38 4.47
C PRO A 75 11.54 -3.27 5.71
N ALA A 76 11.16 -2.77 6.88
CA ALA A 76 11.14 -3.56 8.09
C ALA A 76 10.17 -4.74 8.01
N TYR A 77 9.17 -4.65 7.14
CA TYR A 77 8.13 -5.68 7.00
C TYR A 77 8.20 -6.46 5.69
N THR A 78 9.22 -6.22 4.88
CA THR A 78 9.32 -6.82 3.54
C THR A 78 9.14 -8.33 3.56
N HIS A 79 9.84 -9.01 4.46
CA HIS A 79 9.81 -10.46 4.52
C HIS A 79 8.43 -11.00 4.88
N GLU A 80 7.82 -10.44 5.92
CA GLU A 80 6.50 -10.86 6.36
C GLU A 80 5.43 -10.55 5.33
N LEU A 81 5.54 -9.40 4.66
CA LEU A 81 4.57 -9.02 3.63
C LEU A 81 4.67 -9.91 2.40
N LYS A 82 5.87 -10.29 1.99
CA LYS A 82 6.04 -11.23 0.88
C LYS A 82 5.39 -12.57 1.20
N ARG A 83 5.54 -13.04 2.43
CA ARG A 83 4.89 -14.28 2.87
C ARG A 83 3.38 -14.16 2.84
N ALA A 84 2.85 -13.04 3.30
CA ALA A 84 1.42 -12.80 3.31
C ALA A 84 0.85 -12.78 1.89
N LEU A 85 1.58 -12.19 0.93
CA LEU A 85 1.16 -12.15 -0.46
C LEU A 85 1.12 -13.53 -1.11
N ILE A 86 2.02 -14.41 -0.72
CA ILE A 86 2.03 -15.78 -1.24
C ILE A 86 0.77 -16.53 -0.79
N ARG A 87 0.28 -16.26 0.44
CA ARG A 87 -0.91 -16.93 0.97
C ARG A 87 -2.20 -16.39 0.39
N ASN A 88 -2.18 -15.21 -0.11
CA ASN A 88 -3.38 -14.62 -0.71
C ASN A 88 -3.62 -15.19 -2.13
#